data_3d086931e89820e52fcaa4a9c3b366f0
#
_entry.id   3d086931e89820e52fcaa4a9c3b366f0
#
_cell.length_a   1.000
_cell.length_b   1.000
_cell.length_c   1.000
_cell.angle_alpha   90.00
_cell.angle_beta   90.00
_cell.angle_gamma   90.00
#
_symmetry.space_group_name_H-M   'P 1'
#
loop_
_entity.id
_entity.type
_entity.pdbx_description
1 polymer ?
#
loop_
_entity_poly.entity_id
_entity_poly.type
_entity_poly.pdbx_seq_one_letter_code
_entity_poly.pdbx_strand_id
1 'polypeptide(L)'
;MTVAADHPDAEPNTSPDPADRRGGTEDGPRVTARKLDATWLQDEAALEICAALEADGARLFFVGGCVRNELLGLPVRDLDLATDADPERVQRLLDAAGIRHVPTGVEHGTVTAVLRNRGFEITTFRRDVATDGRHAEVAFDASLEEDAARRDFTMNALYAAPDGTLLDPVGEGLDDLAARRV
;
A
#
# COMPACT_ATOMS: atom_id res chain seq x y z
N MET A 1 -3.91 -21.38 -75.60
CA MET A 1 -4.50 -22.10 -74.44
C MET A 1 -3.64 -21.81 -73.23
N THR A 2 -4.02 -20.82 -72.47
CA THR A 2 -3.27 -20.34 -71.29
C THR A 2 -4.10 -20.70 -70.09
N VAL A 3 -3.53 -21.50 -69.20
CA VAL A 3 -4.18 -21.93 -67.98
C VAL A 3 -3.76 -20.94 -66.88
N ALA A 4 -4.75 -20.25 -66.30
CA ALA A 4 -4.58 -19.36 -65.14
C ALA A 4 -4.40 -20.22 -63.91
N ALA A 5 -3.36 -19.91 -63.10
CA ALA A 5 -3.16 -20.45 -61.76
C ALA A 5 -3.88 -19.63 -60.74
N ASP A 6 -4.77 -20.29 -60.03
CA ASP A 6 -5.53 -19.80 -58.92
C ASP A 6 -4.63 -19.66 -57.68
N HIS A 7 -4.63 -18.50 -57.03
CA HIS A 7 -3.95 -18.26 -55.74
C HIS A 7 -4.99 -18.25 -54.65
N PRO A 8 -4.88 -19.06 -53.59
CA PRO A 8 -5.79 -18.96 -52.46
C PRO A 8 -5.46 -17.76 -51.56
N ASP A 9 -6.49 -17.13 -51.11
CA ASP A 9 -6.59 -15.97 -50.25
C ASP A 9 -5.71 -16.10 -48.96
N ALA A 10 -4.89 -15.06 -48.74
CA ALA A 10 -4.19 -14.86 -47.45
C ALA A 10 -5.18 -14.31 -46.44
N GLU A 11 -5.45 -15.02 -45.39
CA GLU A 11 -6.19 -14.54 -44.21
C GLU A 11 -5.47 -13.35 -43.56
N PRO A 12 -6.22 -12.31 -43.15
CA PRO A 12 -5.61 -11.18 -42.41
C PRO A 12 -5.23 -11.62 -41.01
N ASN A 13 -3.95 -11.53 -40.71
CA ASN A 13 -3.39 -11.66 -39.37
C ASN A 13 -3.90 -10.51 -38.51
N THR A 14 -4.95 -10.75 -37.73
CA THR A 14 -5.44 -9.85 -36.69
C THR A 14 -4.62 -10.08 -35.42
N SER A 15 -3.47 -9.42 -35.34
CA SER A 15 -2.83 -9.21 -34.05
C SER A 15 -3.74 -8.32 -33.20
N PRO A 16 -4.03 -8.67 -31.94
CA PRO A 16 -4.89 -7.82 -31.10
C PRO A 16 -4.18 -6.51 -30.79
N ASP A 17 -4.90 -5.41 -30.99
CA ASP A 17 -4.53 -4.05 -30.68
C ASP A 17 -4.13 -3.91 -29.20
N PRO A 18 -2.96 -3.33 -28.86
CA PRO A 18 -2.55 -3.09 -27.47
C PRO A 18 -3.45 -2.09 -26.71
N ALA A 19 -4.43 -1.48 -27.37
CA ALA A 19 -5.36 -0.52 -26.75
C ALA A 19 -6.54 -1.15 -25.98
N ASP A 20 -6.77 -2.47 -26.09
CA ASP A 20 -7.92 -3.14 -25.45
C ASP A 20 -7.60 -3.72 -24.04
N ARG A 21 -6.56 -3.24 -23.37
CA ARG A 21 -6.27 -3.55 -21.95
C ARG A 21 -6.79 -2.49 -20.97
N ARG A 22 -7.79 -1.71 -21.37
CA ARG A 22 -8.53 -0.83 -20.45
C ARG A 22 -9.84 -1.48 -20.03
N GLY A 23 -9.75 -2.59 -19.35
CA GLY A 23 -10.86 -3.19 -18.61
C GLY A 23 -11.03 -2.46 -17.27
N GLY A 24 -12.23 -1.98 -17.07
CA GLY A 24 -12.82 -1.21 -16.00
C GLY A 24 -12.16 -1.22 -14.64
N THR A 25 -11.97 -0.03 -14.12
CA THR A 25 -11.77 0.31 -12.71
C THR A 25 -13.00 -0.13 -11.91
N GLU A 26 -12.94 -1.30 -11.28
CA GLU A 26 -13.68 -1.48 -10.02
C GLU A 26 -12.78 -0.92 -8.91
N ASP A 27 -13.26 0.17 -8.31
CA ASP A 27 -12.61 0.98 -7.29
C ASP A 27 -12.34 0.17 -6.02
N GLY A 28 -11.11 -0.26 -5.82
CA GLY A 28 -10.67 -0.86 -4.57
C GLY A 28 -9.27 -1.47 -4.69
N PRO A 29 -8.46 -1.43 -3.62
CA PRO A 29 -7.13 -2.02 -3.63
C PRO A 29 -7.20 -3.50 -4.01
N ARG A 30 -6.24 -3.99 -4.78
CA ARG A 30 -6.14 -5.42 -5.11
C ARG A 30 -5.94 -6.23 -3.83
N VAL A 31 -7.05 -6.71 -3.28
CA VAL A 31 -7.06 -7.63 -2.14
C VAL A 31 -6.59 -8.98 -2.66
N THR A 32 -5.53 -9.50 -2.07
CA THR A 32 -5.08 -10.85 -2.38
C THR A 32 -5.95 -11.87 -1.63
N ALA A 33 -6.09 -13.09 -2.16
CA ALA A 33 -6.75 -14.18 -1.42
C ALA A 33 -5.92 -14.68 -0.22
N ARG A 34 -4.79 -14.02 0.08
CA ARG A 34 -3.80 -14.44 1.07
C ARG A 34 -4.00 -13.66 2.37
N LYS A 35 -3.98 -14.36 3.50
CA LYS A 35 -3.90 -13.77 4.83
C LYS A 35 -2.53 -14.03 5.44
N LEU A 36 -2.01 -13.04 6.16
CA LEU A 36 -0.86 -13.20 7.03
C LEU A 36 -1.30 -13.83 8.35
N ASP A 37 -0.53 -14.81 8.81
CA ASP A 37 -0.63 -15.39 10.14
C ASP A 37 0.64 -14.98 10.92
N ALA A 38 0.66 -13.74 11.38
CA ALA A 38 1.81 -13.14 12.02
C ALA A 38 1.51 -12.81 13.50
N THR A 39 2.44 -13.15 14.38
CA THR A 39 2.27 -12.91 15.82
C THR A 39 2.15 -11.43 16.16
N TRP A 40 2.80 -10.55 15.39
CA TRP A 40 2.74 -9.10 15.59
C TRP A 40 1.36 -8.50 15.22
N LEU A 41 0.52 -9.20 14.45
CA LEU A 41 -0.89 -8.82 14.23
C LEU A 41 -1.72 -8.94 15.53
N GLN A 42 -1.21 -9.63 16.55
CA GLN A 42 -1.82 -9.73 17.87
C GLN A 42 -1.17 -8.79 18.90
N ASP A 43 -0.31 -7.87 18.46
CA ASP A 43 0.31 -6.87 19.33
C ASP A 43 -0.77 -5.94 19.91
N GLU A 44 -0.98 -6.02 21.23
CA GLU A 44 -2.06 -5.30 21.90
C GLU A 44 -1.95 -3.77 21.75
N ALA A 45 -0.72 -3.22 21.72
CA ALA A 45 -0.52 -1.79 21.56
C ALA A 45 -0.86 -1.35 20.12
N ALA A 46 -0.46 -2.13 19.12
CA ALA A 46 -0.80 -1.86 17.74
C ALA A 46 -2.31 -1.96 17.49
N LEU A 47 -2.97 -3.00 18.05
CA LEU A 47 -4.43 -3.17 17.95
C LEU A 47 -5.20 -2.04 18.64
N GLU A 48 -4.72 -1.53 19.77
CA GLU A 48 -5.32 -0.40 20.47
C GLU A 48 -5.24 0.89 19.62
N ILE A 49 -4.12 1.11 18.95
CA ILE A 49 -3.96 2.22 17.99
C ILE A 49 -4.88 2.03 16.79
N CYS A 50 -4.96 0.82 16.22
CA CYS A 50 -5.87 0.51 15.12
C CYS A 50 -7.32 0.82 15.51
N ALA A 51 -7.78 0.34 16.65
CA ALA A 51 -9.12 0.58 17.14
C ALA A 51 -9.43 2.06 17.35
N ALA A 52 -8.45 2.85 17.84
CA ALA A 52 -8.60 4.28 18.03
C ALA A 52 -8.83 5.04 16.72
N LEU A 53 -8.13 4.69 15.65
CA LEU A 53 -8.28 5.32 14.35
C LEU A 53 -9.54 4.84 13.62
N GLU A 54 -9.84 3.54 13.67
CA GLU A 54 -11.01 2.93 13.04
C GLU A 54 -12.34 3.38 13.67
N ALA A 55 -12.33 3.86 14.92
CA ALA A 55 -13.53 4.34 15.62
C ALA A 55 -14.26 5.48 14.89
N ASP A 56 -13.55 6.28 14.09
CA ASP A 56 -14.10 7.34 13.25
C ASP A 56 -14.10 6.97 11.76
N GLY A 57 -13.99 5.67 11.43
CA GLY A 57 -14.04 5.14 10.08
C GLY A 57 -12.78 5.38 9.25
N ALA A 58 -11.64 5.72 9.86
CA ALA A 58 -10.37 5.75 9.14
C ALA A 58 -9.91 4.32 8.81
N ARG A 59 -9.35 4.16 7.62
CA ARG A 59 -8.72 2.88 7.24
C ARG A 59 -7.28 2.87 7.71
N LEU A 60 -6.83 1.74 8.23
CA LEU A 60 -5.47 1.58 8.73
C LEU A 60 -4.87 0.25 8.24
N PHE A 61 -3.58 0.29 7.91
CA PHE A 61 -2.84 -0.87 7.42
C PHE A 61 -1.44 -0.87 7.99
N PHE A 62 -0.93 -2.05 8.29
CA PHE A 62 0.51 -2.27 8.45
C PHE A 62 1.17 -2.23 7.07
N VAL A 63 2.40 -1.70 6.97
CA VAL A 63 3.02 -1.47 5.66
C VAL A 63 4.54 -1.64 5.67
N GLY A 64 5.11 -1.92 4.53
CA GLY A 64 6.54 -1.85 4.30
C GLY A 64 7.34 -2.96 4.99
N GLY A 65 8.30 -2.57 5.83
CA GLY A 65 9.28 -3.47 6.43
C GLY A 65 8.69 -4.64 7.21
N CYS A 66 7.63 -4.43 7.98
CA CYS A 66 6.99 -5.47 8.78
C CYS A 66 6.31 -6.53 7.90
N VAL A 67 5.56 -6.11 6.89
CA VAL A 67 4.87 -7.01 5.95
C VAL A 67 5.88 -7.80 5.11
N ARG A 68 6.87 -7.09 4.51
CA ARG A 68 7.93 -7.70 3.73
C ARG A 68 8.71 -8.75 4.53
N ASN A 69 9.16 -8.40 5.72
CA ASN A 69 9.98 -9.29 6.55
C ASN A 69 9.21 -10.53 6.97
N GLU A 70 7.92 -10.38 7.33
CA GLU A 70 7.05 -11.52 7.66
C GLU A 70 6.97 -12.51 6.48
N LEU A 71 6.71 -12.00 5.28
CA LEU A 71 6.63 -12.82 4.07
C LEU A 71 7.94 -13.52 3.71
N LEU A 72 9.08 -12.95 4.11
CA LEU A 72 10.42 -13.53 3.94
C LEU A 72 10.85 -14.44 5.10
N GLY A 73 10.05 -14.56 6.17
CA GLY A 73 10.45 -15.27 7.39
C GLY A 73 11.58 -14.60 8.16
N LEU A 74 11.73 -13.28 8.01
CA LEU A 74 12.73 -12.46 8.69
C LEU A 74 12.16 -11.81 9.95
N PRO A 75 13.00 -11.47 10.95
CA PRO A 75 12.54 -10.79 12.16
C PRO A 75 11.86 -9.45 11.84
N VAL A 76 10.67 -9.22 12.43
CA VAL A 76 9.97 -7.94 12.44
C VAL A 76 10.29 -7.23 13.75
N ARG A 77 10.76 -5.98 13.68
CA ARG A 77 11.15 -5.16 14.86
C ARG A 77 10.22 -3.98 15.04
N ASP A 78 9.92 -3.28 13.96
CA ASP A 78 9.13 -2.07 13.96
C ASP A 78 7.84 -2.32 13.17
N LEU A 79 6.76 -1.72 13.63
CA LEU A 79 5.44 -1.80 13.00
C LEU A 79 5.07 -0.41 12.48
N ASP A 80 5.18 -0.23 11.17
CA ASP A 80 4.79 0.99 10.49
C ASP A 80 3.34 0.87 10.02
N LEU A 81 2.58 1.93 10.22
CA LEU A 81 1.17 2.02 9.89
C LEU A 81 0.93 3.08 8.82
N ALA A 82 -0.02 2.83 7.95
CA ALA A 82 -0.47 3.77 6.94
C ALA A 82 -1.99 3.94 7.01
N THR A 83 -2.49 5.16 6.81
CA THR A 83 -3.90 5.49 6.97
C THR A 83 -4.38 6.51 5.94
N ASP A 84 -5.69 6.54 5.66
CA ASP A 84 -6.35 7.59 4.88
C ASP A 84 -6.73 8.83 5.71
N ALA A 85 -6.53 8.78 7.04
CA ALA A 85 -6.70 9.96 7.89
C ALA A 85 -5.53 10.93 7.70
N ASP A 86 -5.82 12.23 7.53
CA ASP A 86 -4.78 13.26 7.55
C ASP A 86 -4.11 13.37 8.93
N PRO A 87 -2.92 13.98 9.04
CA PRO A 87 -2.18 14.03 10.30
C PRO A 87 -2.94 14.71 11.45
N GLU A 88 -3.75 15.72 11.16
CA GLU A 88 -4.56 16.40 12.18
C GLU A 88 -5.68 15.47 12.70
N ARG A 89 -6.31 14.72 11.80
CA ARG A 89 -7.31 13.71 12.16
C ARG A 89 -6.69 12.60 13.00
N VAL A 90 -5.50 12.10 12.61
CA VAL A 90 -4.76 11.11 13.39
C VAL A 90 -4.51 11.61 14.82
N GLN A 91 -3.99 12.82 14.97
CA GLN A 91 -3.75 13.42 16.29
C GLN A 91 -5.02 13.50 17.13
N ARG A 92 -6.12 14.02 16.57
CA ARG A 92 -7.42 14.12 17.27
C ARG A 92 -7.94 12.75 17.72
N LEU A 93 -7.79 11.71 16.91
CA LEU A 93 -8.23 10.36 17.25
C LEU A 93 -7.41 9.73 18.35
N LEU A 94 -6.08 9.92 18.30
CA LEU A 94 -5.18 9.48 19.37
C LEU A 94 -5.46 10.21 20.69
N ASP A 95 -5.71 11.53 20.65
CA ASP A 95 -6.08 12.31 21.83
C ASP A 95 -7.40 11.81 22.43
N ALA A 96 -8.41 11.56 21.59
CA ALA A 96 -9.70 11.04 22.05
C ALA A 96 -9.59 9.66 22.71
N ALA A 97 -8.63 8.84 22.28
CA ALA A 97 -8.31 7.54 22.88
C ALA A 97 -7.35 7.64 24.07
N GLY A 98 -6.85 8.83 24.42
CA GLY A 98 -5.87 9.02 25.49
C GLY A 98 -4.48 8.47 25.15
N ILE A 99 -4.17 8.29 23.88
CA ILE A 99 -2.88 7.78 23.39
C ILE A 99 -1.94 8.96 23.15
N ARG A 100 -0.81 8.96 23.86
CA ARG A 100 0.21 9.99 23.66
C ARG A 100 0.80 9.89 22.24
N HIS A 101 1.00 11.02 21.60
CA HIS A 101 1.63 11.08 20.28
C HIS A 101 2.67 12.20 20.18
N VAL A 102 3.50 12.13 19.15
CA VAL A 102 4.51 13.14 18.81
C VAL A 102 4.39 13.44 17.31
N PRO A 103 4.29 14.70 16.90
CA PRO A 103 4.23 15.09 15.50
C PRO A 103 5.65 15.06 14.88
N THR A 104 6.19 13.88 14.64
CA THR A 104 7.60 13.67 14.24
C THR A 104 7.89 14.02 12.79
N GLY A 105 6.89 14.24 11.96
CA GLY A 105 7.06 14.54 10.52
C GLY A 105 5.73 14.90 9.88
N VAL A 106 4.99 15.83 10.49
CA VAL A 106 3.66 16.24 10.01
C VAL A 106 3.71 16.79 8.59
N GLU A 107 4.79 17.50 8.23
CA GLU A 107 5.04 17.96 6.86
C GLU A 107 5.21 16.81 5.85
N HIS A 108 5.53 15.62 6.34
CA HIS A 108 5.62 14.38 5.57
C HIS A 108 4.45 13.44 5.82
N GLY A 109 3.44 13.88 6.59
CA GLY A 109 2.25 13.09 6.91
C GLY A 109 2.44 12.07 8.02
N THR A 110 3.51 12.14 8.84
CA THR A 110 3.80 11.13 9.86
C THR A 110 3.56 11.66 11.27
N VAL A 111 2.82 10.88 12.05
CA VAL A 111 2.60 11.06 13.49
C VAL A 111 3.06 9.80 14.21
N THR A 112 3.85 9.93 15.27
CA THR A 112 4.27 8.78 16.08
C THR A 112 3.36 8.64 17.30
N ALA A 113 2.55 7.60 17.35
CA ALA A 113 1.83 7.19 18.55
C ALA A 113 2.80 6.52 19.53
N VAL A 114 2.68 6.84 20.81
CA VAL A 114 3.53 6.27 21.87
C VAL A 114 2.67 5.53 22.87
N LEU A 115 2.77 4.22 22.86
CA LEU A 115 2.01 3.34 23.74
C LEU A 115 2.90 2.24 24.32
N ARG A 116 2.75 1.97 25.63
CA ARG A 116 3.57 0.96 26.34
C ARG A 116 5.08 1.12 26.13
N ASN A 117 5.57 2.38 26.13
CA ASN A 117 6.98 2.76 25.88
C ASN A 117 7.53 2.38 24.50
N ARG A 118 6.64 2.17 23.51
CA ARG A 118 7.01 1.92 22.11
C ARG A 118 6.43 3.02 21.24
N GLY A 119 7.16 3.38 20.19
CA GLY A 119 6.69 4.27 19.14
C GLY A 119 6.11 3.46 17.97
N PHE A 120 5.03 3.96 17.40
CA PHE A 120 4.40 3.43 16.19
C PHE A 120 4.26 4.59 15.22
N GLU A 121 4.92 4.49 14.09
CA GLU A 121 4.80 5.52 13.04
C GLU A 121 3.51 5.30 12.25
N ILE A 122 2.69 6.33 12.20
CA ILE A 122 1.43 6.36 11.44
C ILE A 122 1.60 7.40 10.34
N THR A 123 1.62 6.96 9.10
CA THR A 123 1.82 7.82 7.94
C THR A 123 0.53 7.91 7.14
N THR A 124 0.05 9.13 6.87
CA THR A 124 -1.07 9.38 5.98
C THR A 124 -0.72 8.98 4.54
N PHE A 125 -1.67 8.36 3.82
CA PHE A 125 -1.50 8.13 2.39
C PHE A 125 -1.21 9.44 1.69
N ARG A 126 -0.22 9.44 0.83
CA ARG A 126 0.24 10.66 0.17
C ARG A 126 0.66 10.39 -1.26
N ARG A 127 0.55 11.42 -2.08
CA ARG A 127 1.09 11.45 -3.43
C ARG A 127 2.03 12.64 -3.60
N ASP A 128 3.01 12.51 -4.44
CA ASP A 128 3.94 13.58 -4.75
C ASP A 128 3.26 14.54 -5.75
N VAL A 129 3.19 15.83 -5.41
CA VAL A 129 2.53 16.86 -6.23
C VAL A 129 3.54 17.60 -7.11
N ALA A 130 4.71 17.91 -6.55
CA ALA A 130 5.80 18.54 -7.29
C ALA A 130 7.14 18.13 -6.68
N THR A 131 8.13 17.93 -7.52
CA THR A 131 9.51 17.69 -7.11
C THR A 131 10.40 18.75 -7.76
N ASP A 132 10.98 19.63 -6.97
CA ASP A 132 12.02 20.56 -7.44
C ASP A 132 13.44 19.99 -7.30
N GLY A 133 13.54 18.68 -7.08
CA GLY A 133 14.78 17.93 -6.90
C GLY A 133 15.35 17.94 -5.48
N ARG A 134 14.76 18.69 -4.53
CA ARG A 134 15.19 18.75 -3.13
C ARG A 134 14.05 18.65 -2.12
N HIS A 135 12.84 19.08 -2.48
CA HIS A 135 11.66 18.98 -1.66
C HIS A 135 10.52 18.45 -2.52
N ALA A 136 9.88 17.37 -2.08
CA ALA A 136 8.63 16.90 -2.63
C ALA A 136 7.50 17.57 -1.84
N GLU A 137 6.67 18.37 -2.49
CA GLU A 137 5.38 18.74 -1.93
C GLU A 137 4.47 17.52 -2.00
N VAL A 138 3.91 17.15 -0.88
CA VAL A 138 3.01 16.00 -0.76
C VAL A 138 1.59 16.46 -0.53
N ALA A 139 0.64 15.75 -1.14
CA ALA A 139 -0.79 15.89 -0.84
C ALA A 139 -1.30 14.66 -0.09
N PHE A 140 -2.18 14.89 0.88
CA PHE A 140 -2.73 13.87 1.77
C PHE A 140 -4.14 13.39 1.34
N ASP A 141 -4.46 13.53 0.06
CA ASP A 141 -5.70 13.10 -0.56
C ASP A 141 -5.51 11.84 -1.45
N ALA A 142 -4.43 11.12 -1.23
CA ALA A 142 -4.05 9.96 -2.03
C ALA A 142 -4.90 8.73 -1.71
N SER A 143 -5.13 7.91 -2.73
CA SER A 143 -5.61 6.55 -2.56
C SER A 143 -4.50 5.62 -2.04
N LEU A 144 -4.86 4.41 -1.61
CA LEU A 144 -3.89 3.39 -1.22
C LEU A 144 -2.97 3.03 -2.39
N GLU A 145 -3.50 2.98 -3.61
CA GLU A 145 -2.75 2.67 -4.83
C GLU A 145 -1.73 3.75 -5.16
N GLU A 146 -2.10 5.02 -4.99
CA GLU A 146 -1.19 6.15 -5.19
C GLU A 146 -0.08 6.17 -4.14
N ASP A 147 -0.39 5.89 -2.86
CA ASP A 147 0.64 5.75 -1.81
C ASP A 147 1.58 4.57 -2.09
N ALA A 148 1.04 3.45 -2.59
CA ALA A 148 1.83 2.28 -2.95
C ALA A 148 2.76 2.56 -4.15
N ALA A 149 2.24 3.23 -5.19
CA ALA A 149 2.97 3.49 -6.43
C ALA A 149 4.18 4.42 -6.27
N ARG A 150 4.17 5.31 -5.24
CA ARG A 150 5.30 6.22 -4.97
C ARG A 150 6.44 5.58 -4.17
N ARG A 151 6.26 4.36 -3.64
CA ARG A 151 7.28 3.69 -2.82
C ARG A 151 8.42 3.20 -3.69
N ASP A 152 9.63 3.25 -3.13
CA ASP A 152 10.90 2.95 -3.84
C ASP A 152 10.97 1.52 -4.37
N PHE A 153 10.38 0.55 -3.64
CA PHE A 153 10.38 -0.86 -4.02
C PHE A 153 8.98 -1.45 -3.90
N THR A 154 8.57 -2.24 -4.89
CA THR A 154 7.27 -2.93 -4.91
C THR A 154 7.05 -3.81 -3.67
N MET A 155 8.12 -4.47 -3.17
CA MET A 155 8.07 -5.26 -1.95
C MET A 155 7.85 -4.44 -0.67
N ASN A 156 8.10 -3.13 -0.68
CA ASN A 156 7.80 -2.19 0.39
C ASN A 156 6.41 -1.56 0.24
N ALA A 157 5.72 -1.82 -0.87
CA ALA A 157 4.37 -1.40 -1.19
C ALA A 157 3.32 -2.48 -0.90
N LEU A 158 3.66 -3.44 -0.05
CA LEU A 158 2.74 -4.46 0.47
C LEU A 158 2.12 -3.98 1.78
N TYR A 159 0.82 -4.18 1.91
CA TYR A 159 0.03 -3.75 3.06
C TYR A 159 -0.68 -4.95 3.70
N ALA A 160 -0.91 -4.87 5.00
CA ALA A 160 -1.74 -5.83 5.71
C ALA A 160 -2.76 -5.11 6.58
N ALA A 161 -4.03 -5.47 6.43
CA ALA A 161 -5.08 -4.99 7.32
C ALA A 161 -4.90 -5.60 8.74
N PRO A 162 -5.49 -5.00 9.78
CA PRO A 162 -5.41 -5.55 11.15
C PRO A 162 -5.91 -6.98 11.27
N ASP A 163 -6.81 -7.43 10.38
CA ASP A 163 -7.33 -8.80 10.32
C ASP A 163 -6.39 -9.78 9.58
N GLY A 164 -5.20 -9.32 9.16
CA GLY A 164 -4.21 -10.08 8.39
C GLY A 164 -4.45 -10.11 6.89
N THR A 165 -5.51 -9.50 6.35
CA THR A 165 -5.75 -9.44 4.91
C THR A 165 -4.59 -8.73 4.22
N LEU A 166 -3.92 -9.43 3.30
CA LEU A 166 -2.77 -8.92 2.55
C LEU A 166 -3.22 -8.22 1.28
N LEU A 167 -2.67 -7.03 1.04
CA LEU A 167 -2.94 -6.23 -0.15
C LEU A 167 -1.65 -5.98 -0.92
N ASP A 168 -1.74 -6.09 -2.24
CA ASP A 168 -0.68 -5.72 -3.18
C ASP A 168 -1.25 -4.73 -4.21
N PRO A 169 -1.32 -3.43 -3.87
CA PRO A 169 -2.00 -2.45 -4.72
C PRO A 169 -1.30 -2.24 -6.06
N VAL A 170 0.02 -2.40 -6.12
CA VAL A 170 0.81 -2.31 -7.35
C VAL A 170 0.65 -3.59 -8.20
N GLY A 171 0.44 -4.74 -7.54
CA GLY A 171 0.22 -6.04 -8.18
C GLY A 171 1.50 -6.76 -8.60
N GLU A 172 2.67 -6.24 -8.24
CA GLU A 172 3.98 -6.82 -8.55
C GLU A 172 4.79 -7.16 -7.29
N GLY A 173 4.39 -6.62 -6.14
CA GLY A 173 5.17 -6.71 -4.90
C GLY A 173 5.37 -8.14 -4.39
N LEU A 174 4.36 -8.99 -4.49
CA LEU A 174 4.46 -10.40 -4.09
C LEU A 174 5.33 -11.21 -5.04
N ASP A 175 5.25 -10.95 -6.35
CA ASP A 175 6.03 -11.65 -7.36
C ASP A 175 7.51 -11.24 -7.27
N ASP A 176 7.79 -9.96 -7.08
CA ASP A 176 9.14 -9.45 -6.89
C ASP A 176 9.77 -10.00 -5.60
N LEU A 177 8.99 -10.05 -4.52
CA LEU A 177 9.43 -10.63 -3.26
C LEU A 177 9.78 -12.12 -3.42
N ALA A 178 8.92 -12.90 -4.09
CA ALA A 178 9.13 -14.32 -4.34
C ALA A 178 10.35 -14.56 -5.25
N ALA A 179 10.54 -13.70 -6.24
CA ALA A 179 11.68 -13.75 -7.16
C ALA A 179 12.96 -13.12 -6.58
N ARG A 180 12.90 -12.51 -5.38
CA ARG A 180 13.98 -11.73 -4.76
C ARG A 180 14.54 -10.64 -5.70
N ARG A 181 13.65 -9.98 -6.42
CA ARG A 181 13.99 -8.84 -7.28
C ARG A 181 13.85 -7.53 -6.50
N VAL A 182 14.72 -6.57 -6.85
CA VAL A 182 14.73 -5.21 -6.31
C VAL A 182 14.74 -4.22 -7.46
#